data_1f87b2bc04286039d2b93bca06263007
#
_entry.id   1f87b2bc04286039d2b93bca06263007
#
_cell.length_a   1.000
_cell.length_b   1.000
_cell.length_c   1.000
_cell.angle_alpha   90.00
_cell.angle_beta   90.00
_cell.angle_gamma   90.00
#
_symmetry.space_group_name_H-M   'P 1'
#
loop_
_entity.id
_entity.type
_entity.pdbx_description
1 polymer ?
#
loop_
_entity_poly.entity_id
_entity_poly.type
_entity_poly.pdbx_seq_one_letter_code
_entity_poly.pdbx_strand_id
1 'polypeptide(L)'
;MENVPTDGEAIRLSVARPEAFEPVFDRHYDSIFRYLARRVGPDVGGELASEVFTIAFAERHRFDSETDDARPWLYGIAANLARRQARTWRRGRRATQRALGGNVIWLDPAAEDRIDAQGLRQVLISAISQLRTSEREVLLLHALTDLTYREVAGALSIPIGTVRSRLSRARRQVRELLIEAGHPEVAAEFDQAGDADAG
;
A
#
# COMPACT_ATOMS: atom_id res chain seq x y z
N MET A 1 4.35 -29.31 19.85
CA MET A 1 4.40 -28.08 19.05
C MET A 1 3.16 -28.09 18.17
N GLU A 2 2.17 -27.26 18.48
CA GLU A 2 1.01 -27.10 17.60
C GLU A 2 1.52 -26.54 16.27
N ASN A 3 1.20 -27.23 15.20
CA ASN A 3 1.51 -26.78 13.85
C ASN A 3 0.60 -25.60 13.51
N VAL A 4 1.12 -24.40 13.55
CA VAL A 4 0.37 -23.20 13.14
C VAL A 4 0.08 -23.32 11.62
N PRO A 5 -1.20 -23.32 11.20
CA PRO A 5 -1.52 -23.51 9.78
C PRO A 5 -0.98 -22.37 8.94
N THR A 6 -0.60 -22.67 7.68
CA THR A 6 -0.31 -21.65 6.68
C THR A 6 -1.57 -20.83 6.37
N ASP A 7 -1.43 -19.67 5.72
CA ASP A 7 -2.59 -18.87 5.32
C ASP A 7 -3.50 -19.65 4.38
N GLY A 8 -2.92 -20.35 3.41
CA GLY A 8 -3.67 -21.19 2.47
C GLY A 8 -4.46 -22.29 3.16
N GLU A 9 -3.86 -22.97 4.14
CA GLU A 9 -4.54 -23.98 4.96
C GLU A 9 -5.68 -23.40 5.79
N ALA A 10 -5.42 -22.30 6.50
CA ALA A 10 -6.41 -21.62 7.33
C ALA A 10 -7.61 -21.12 6.50
N ILE A 11 -7.35 -20.47 5.36
CA ILE A 11 -8.41 -19.97 4.45
C ILE A 11 -9.23 -21.13 3.88
N ARG A 12 -8.59 -22.21 3.45
CA ARG A 12 -9.29 -23.40 2.93
C ARG A 12 -10.19 -24.03 3.98
N LEU A 13 -9.68 -24.22 5.20
CA LEU A 13 -10.44 -24.76 6.31
C LEU A 13 -11.62 -23.86 6.70
N SER A 14 -11.44 -22.54 6.58
CA SER A 14 -12.46 -21.56 6.94
C SER A 14 -13.73 -21.62 6.07
N VAL A 15 -13.67 -22.23 4.91
CA VAL A 15 -14.86 -22.43 4.06
C VAL A 15 -15.89 -23.32 4.75
N ALA A 16 -15.42 -24.37 5.45
CA ALA A 16 -16.29 -25.30 6.22
C ALA A 16 -16.40 -24.89 7.70
N ARG A 17 -15.39 -24.24 8.25
CA ARG A 17 -15.30 -23.83 9.65
C ARG A 17 -14.88 -22.37 9.71
N PRO A 18 -15.81 -21.42 9.77
CA PRO A 18 -15.54 -19.97 9.72
C PRO A 18 -14.46 -19.50 10.70
N GLU A 19 -14.39 -20.07 11.89
CA GLU A 19 -13.41 -19.77 12.93
C GLU A 19 -11.97 -20.06 12.51
N ALA A 20 -11.74 -20.94 11.56
CA ALA A 20 -10.40 -21.24 11.03
C ALA A 20 -9.75 -20.06 10.28
N PHE A 21 -10.50 -18.96 10.04
CA PHE A 21 -9.97 -17.74 9.45
C PHE A 21 -9.22 -16.84 10.46
N GLU A 22 -9.47 -17.03 11.76
CA GLU A 22 -8.89 -16.22 12.84
C GLU A 22 -7.36 -16.06 12.75
N PRO A 23 -6.54 -17.11 12.51
CA PRO A 23 -5.10 -16.97 12.37
C PRO A 23 -4.66 -16.05 11.24
N VAL A 24 -5.43 -15.95 10.16
CA VAL A 24 -5.14 -15.04 9.03
C VAL A 24 -5.38 -13.59 9.46
N PHE A 25 -6.45 -13.34 10.21
CA PHE A 25 -6.75 -12.04 10.78
C PHE A 25 -5.64 -11.60 11.75
N ASP A 26 -5.32 -12.42 12.74
CA ASP A 26 -4.33 -12.09 13.78
C ASP A 26 -2.94 -11.84 13.19
N ARG A 27 -2.54 -12.60 12.18
CA ARG A 27 -1.23 -12.49 11.55
C ARG A 27 -1.09 -11.23 10.71
N HIS A 28 -2.15 -10.80 10.05
CA HIS A 28 -2.04 -9.77 9.00
C HIS A 28 -2.71 -8.43 9.33
N TYR A 29 -3.58 -8.36 10.37
CA TYR A 29 -4.33 -7.15 10.67
C TYR A 29 -3.42 -5.92 10.86
N ASP A 30 -2.40 -6.03 11.69
CA ASP A 30 -1.51 -4.91 12.01
C ASP A 30 -0.73 -4.40 10.78
N SER A 31 -0.33 -5.29 9.89
CA SER A 31 0.39 -4.92 8.68
C SER A 31 -0.52 -4.22 7.66
N ILE A 32 -1.73 -4.70 7.48
CA ILE A 32 -2.77 -4.10 6.65
C ILE A 32 -3.20 -2.74 7.22
N PHE A 33 -3.41 -2.65 8.54
CA PHE A 33 -3.74 -1.39 9.21
C PHE A 33 -2.62 -0.34 8.97
N ARG A 34 -1.36 -0.70 9.23
CA ARG A 34 -0.21 0.22 9.03
C ARG A 34 -0.12 0.72 7.59
N TYR A 35 -0.31 -0.16 6.63
CA TYR A 35 -0.33 0.22 5.21
C TYR A 35 -1.44 1.22 4.91
N LEU A 36 -2.67 0.96 5.38
CA LEU A 36 -3.82 1.83 5.15
C LEU A 36 -3.69 3.14 5.92
N ALA A 37 -3.24 3.11 7.18
CA ALA A 37 -3.02 4.31 7.99
C ALA A 37 -2.02 5.27 7.33
N ARG A 38 -0.94 4.75 6.73
CA ARG A 38 0.01 5.57 5.96
C ARG A 38 -0.59 6.14 4.66
N ARG A 39 -1.64 5.55 4.14
CA ARG A 39 -2.28 5.99 2.89
C ARG A 39 -3.43 6.96 3.08
N VAL A 40 -4.22 6.80 4.13
CA VAL A 40 -5.50 7.51 4.31
C VAL A 40 -5.68 8.10 5.70
N GLY A 41 -4.67 7.98 6.58
CA GLY A 41 -4.74 8.37 7.98
C GLY A 41 -5.22 7.24 8.90
N PRO A 42 -4.90 7.32 10.22
CA PRO A 42 -5.15 6.22 11.14
C PRO A 42 -6.64 5.90 11.32
N ASP A 43 -7.50 6.92 11.46
CA ASP A 43 -8.93 6.70 11.71
C ASP A 43 -9.59 5.95 10.55
N VAL A 44 -9.47 6.50 9.34
CA VAL A 44 -10.01 5.86 8.12
C VAL A 44 -9.25 4.57 7.80
N GLY A 45 -7.96 4.50 8.13
CA GLY A 45 -7.14 3.30 7.98
C GLY A 45 -7.67 2.13 8.78
N GLY A 46 -8.13 2.35 10.02
CA GLY A 46 -8.75 1.33 10.87
C GLY A 46 -10.09 0.82 10.32
N GLU A 47 -10.93 1.74 9.85
CA GLU A 47 -12.21 1.37 9.20
C GLU A 47 -11.97 0.51 7.96
N LEU A 48 -11.04 0.94 7.08
CA LEU A 48 -10.71 0.19 5.87
C LEU A 48 -10.01 -1.14 6.16
N ALA A 49 -9.18 -1.23 7.21
CA ALA A 49 -8.58 -2.50 7.61
C ALA A 49 -9.65 -3.52 7.99
N SER A 50 -10.64 -3.12 8.77
CA SER A 50 -11.79 -3.97 9.11
C SER A 50 -12.60 -4.37 7.87
N GLU A 51 -12.79 -3.44 6.91
CA GLU A 51 -13.45 -3.73 5.63
C GLU A 51 -12.65 -4.73 4.78
N VAL A 52 -11.30 -4.66 4.79
CA VAL A 52 -10.43 -5.64 4.10
C VAL A 52 -10.73 -7.06 4.57
N PHE A 53 -10.73 -7.28 5.89
CA PHE A 53 -10.95 -8.63 6.44
C PHE A 53 -12.40 -9.08 6.28
N THR A 54 -13.36 -8.18 6.29
CA THR A 54 -14.76 -8.49 5.97
C THR A 54 -14.89 -9.00 4.53
N ILE A 55 -14.26 -8.30 3.57
CA ILE A 55 -14.25 -8.72 2.16
C ILE A 55 -13.47 -10.03 2.00
N ALA A 56 -12.29 -10.13 2.60
CA ALA A 56 -11.47 -11.32 2.55
C ALA A 56 -12.22 -12.55 3.09
N PHE A 57 -12.89 -12.42 4.21
CA PHE A 57 -13.72 -13.48 4.76
C PHE A 57 -14.90 -13.86 3.84
N ALA A 58 -15.58 -12.87 3.28
CA ALA A 58 -16.69 -13.13 2.35
C ALA A 58 -16.22 -13.81 1.06
N GLU A 59 -15.06 -13.42 0.52
CA GLU A 59 -14.51 -13.91 -0.74
C GLU A 59 -13.51 -15.07 -0.58
N ARG A 60 -13.32 -15.62 0.64
CA ARG A 60 -12.31 -16.64 0.95
C ARG A 60 -12.40 -17.90 0.08
N HIS A 61 -13.56 -18.21 -0.45
CA HIS A 61 -13.77 -19.33 -1.38
C HIS A 61 -13.13 -19.10 -2.77
N ARG A 62 -12.70 -17.87 -3.08
CA ARG A 62 -12.02 -17.48 -4.31
C ARG A 62 -10.51 -17.39 -4.15
N PHE A 63 -10.02 -17.52 -2.92
CA PHE A 63 -8.58 -17.50 -2.67
C PHE A 63 -7.92 -18.73 -3.30
N ASP A 64 -6.81 -18.51 -4.00
CA ASP A 64 -6.01 -19.60 -4.55
C ASP A 64 -5.28 -20.31 -3.41
N SER A 65 -5.86 -21.42 -2.97
CA SER A 65 -5.36 -22.20 -1.83
C SER A 65 -4.07 -22.98 -2.10
N GLU A 66 -3.55 -22.95 -3.33
CA GLU A 66 -2.21 -23.45 -3.64
C GLU A 66 -1.13 -22.46 -3.19
N THR A 67 -1.53 -21.23 -2.88
CA THR A 67 -0.68 -20.18 -2.35
C THR A 67 -0.72 -20.21 -0.81
N ASP A 68 0.42 -20.36 -0.18
CA ASP A 68 0.53 -20.37 1.29
C ASP A 68 0.55 -18.99 1.95
N ASP A 69 0.62 -17.93 1.16
CA ASP A 69 0.75 -16.54 1.60
C ASP A 69 -0.45 -15.70 1.14
N ALA A 70 -1.24 -15.21 2.09
CA ALA A 70 -2.40 -14.36 1.79
C ALA A 70 -2.04 -12.88 1.60
N ARG A 71 -0.81 -12.45 1.89
CA ARG A 71 -0.43 -11.02 1.83
C ARG A 71 -0.73 -10.37 0.48
N PRO A 72 -0.34 -10.93 -0.68
CA PRO A 72 -0.62 -10.29 -1.96
C PRO A 72 -2.13 -10.07 -2.20
N TRP A 73 -2.95 -11.02 -1.79
CA TRP A 73 -4.39 -10.93 -1.90
C TRP A 73 -4.99 -9.88 -0.97
N LEU A 74 -4.63 -9.89 0.32
CA LEU A 74 -5.08 -8.92 1.32
C LEU A 74 -4.66 -7.49 0.94
N TYR A 75 -3.41 -7.30 0.51
CA TYR A 75 -2.93 -6.00 0.04
C TYR A 75 -3.60 -5.56 -1.26
N GLY A 76 -3.99 -6.49 -2.13
CA GLY A 76 -4.80 -6.19 -3.31
C GLY A 76 -6.17 -5.59 -2.95
N ILE A 77 -6.86 -6.17 -1.96
CA ILE A 77 -8.11 -5.64 -1.41
C ILE A 77 -7.87 -4.27 -0.79
N ALA A 78 -6.85 -4.14 0.07
CA ALA A 78 -6.49 -2.89 0.74
C ALA A 78 -6.17 -1.75 -0.26
N ALA A 79 -5.37 -2.04 -1.29
CA ALA A 79 -5.05 -1.06 -2.35
C ALA A 79 -6.30 -0.60 -3.11
N ASN A 80 -7.24 -1.50 -3.39
CA ASN A 80 -8.50 -1.18 -4.04
C ASN A 80 -9.38 -0.26 -3.17
N LEU A 81 -9.49 -0.55 -1.87
CA LEU A 81 -10.25 0.26 -0.92
C LEU A 81 -9.62 1.66 -0.76
N ALA A 82 -8.32 1.74 -0.54
CA ALA A 82 -7.61 3.02 -0.44
C ALA A 82 -7.77 3.88 -1.70
N ARG A 83 -7.72 3.26 -2.90
CA ARG A 83 -7.95 3.93 -4.18
C ARG A 83 -9.39 4.43 -4.32
N ARG A 84 -10.38 3.65 -3.86
CA ARG A 84 -11.80 4.04 -3.83
C ARG A 84 -12.01 5.23 -2.92
N GLN A 85 -11.44 5.20 -1.71
CA GLN A 85 -11.49 6.29 -0.74
C GLN A 85 -10.88 7.59 -1.30
N ALA A 86 -9.70 7.52 -1.92
CA ALA A 86 -9.06 8.67 -2.56
C ALA A 86 -9.94 9.28 -3.68
N ARG A 87 -10.67 8.46 -4.45
CA ARG A 87 -11.61 8.94 -5.47
C ARG A 87 -12.80 9.66 -4.86
N THR A 88 -13.35 9.12 -3.76
CA THR A 88 -14.48 9.74 -3.04
C THR A 88 -14.09 11.11 -2.50
N TRP A 89 -12.94 11.24 -1.87
CA TRP A 89 -12.43 12.52 -1.38
C TRP A 89 -12.19 13.55 -2.50
N ARG A 90 -11.70 13.13 -3.66
CA ARG A 90 -11.54 14.04 -4.82
C ARG A 90 -12.87 14.53 -5.35
N ARG A 91 -13.92 13.71 -5.35
CA ARG A 91 -15.27 14.12 -5.77
C ARG A 91 -15.88 15.07 -4.75
N GLY A 92 -15.80 14.78 -3.46
CA GLY A 92 -16.28 15.65 -2.39
C GLY A 92 -15.61 17.02 -2.41
N ARG A 93 -14.29 17.09 -2.65
CA ARG A 93 -13.55 18.37 -2.72
C ARG A 93 -13.85 19.21 -3.96
N ARG A 94 -14.21 18.61 -5.09
CA ARG A 94 -14.71 19.37 -6.25
C ARG A 94 -16.03 20.04 -5.97
N ALA A 95 -16.82 19.50 -5.04
CA ALA A 95 -18.08 20.12 -4.58
C ALA A 95 -17.86 21.23 -3.53
N THR A 96 -16.73 21.20 -2.78
CA THR A 96 -16.41 22.15 -1.69
C THR A 96 -15.07 22.82 -1.96
N GLN A 97 -15.00 23.61 -3.00
CA GLN A 97 -13.75 24.23 -3.47
C GLN A 97 -13.15 25.16 -2.40
N ARG A 98 -11.93 24.90 -1.98
CA ARG A 98 -10.92 25.81 -1.39
C ARG A 98 -10.24 25.45 -0.08
N ALA A 99 -10.14 24.23 0.35
CA ALA A 99 -9.24 23.96 1.46
C ALA A 99 -8.48 22.62 1.30
N LEU A 100 -7.18 22.71 1.29
CA LEU A 100 -6.15 21.68 1.43
C LEU A 100 -6.04 20.68 0.30
N GLY A 101 -4.96 20.86 -0.46
CA GLY A 101 -4.55 20.06 -1.59
C GLY A 101 -4.24 18.61 -1.25
N GLY A 102 -4.42 17.77 -2.24
CA GLY A 102 -3.66 16.56 -2.40
C GLY A 102 -4.30 15.29 -1.84
N ASN A 103 -3.94 14.21 -2.46
CA ASN A 103 -4.02 12.86 -1.91
C ASN A 103 -3.31 12.84 -0.55
N VAL A 104 -4.02 12.47 0.49
CA VAL A 104 -3.42 12.32 1.81
C VAL A 104 -2.57 11.05 1.77
N ILE A 105 -1.26 11.20 1.63
CA ILE A 105 -0.30 10.20 2.06
C ILE A 105 0.02 10.60 3.49
N TRP A 106 -0.47 9.83 4.43
CA TRP A 106 -0.09 9.97 5.82
C TRP A 106 1.28 9.34 5.99
N LEU A 107 2.32 10.15 6.09
CA LEU A 107 3.60 9.72 6.62
C LEU A 107 3.51 9.88 8.13
N ASP A 108 3.91 8.83 8.86
CA ASP A 108 3.82 8.70 10.31
C ASP A 108 4.34 9.96 11.04
N PRO A 109 3.54 10.57 11.94
CA PRO A 109 4.02 11.69 12.76
C PRO A 109 5.21 11.34 13.67
N ALA A 110 5.42 10.07 14.02
CA ALA A 110 6.57 9.66 14.83
C ALA A 110 7.93 9.87 14.14
N ALA A 111 7.95 10.28 12.86
CA ALA A 111 9.15 10.76 12.18
C ALA A 111 9.42 12.27 12.43
N GLU A 112 8.67 12.90 13.34
CA GLU A 112 8.62 14.37 13.54
C GLU A 112 9.79 14.98 14.30
N ASP A 113 10.78 14.23 14.78
CA ASP A 113 11.85 14.76 15.63
C ASP A 113 12.95 15.57 14.90
N ARG A 114 12.73 15.94 13.62
CA ARG A 114 13.67 16.83 12.88
C ARG A 114 12.90 17.91 12.13
N ILE A 115 13.20 19.18 12.42
CA ILE A 115 12.61 20.37 11.76
C ILE A 115 12.77 20.31 10.23
N ASP A 116 13.89 19.75 9.74
CA ASP A 116 14.14 19.51 8.31
C ASP A 116 13.26 18.41 7.70
N ALA A 117 12.78 17.46 8.51
CA ALA A 117 11.93 16.36 8.05
C ALA A 117 10.53 16.80 7.62
N GLN A 118 9.99 17.89 8.17
CA GLN A 118 8.66 18.39 7.79
C GLN A 118 8.65 19.00 6.38
N GLY A 119 9.69 19.77 6.03
CA GLY A 119 9.83 20.34 4.69
C GLY A 119 9.96 19.24 3.62
N LEU A 120 10.87 18.30 3.85
CA LEU A 120 11.10 17.15 2.98
C LEU A 120 9.85 16.27 2.85
N ARG A 121 9.13 16.03 3.93
CA ARG A 121 7.86 15.29 3.95
C ARG A 121 6.83 15.91 3.01
N GLN A 122 6.65 17.24 3.07
CA GLN A 122 5.72 17.95 2.20
C GLN A 122 6.11 17.83 0.72
N VAL A 123 7.40 17.91 0.43
CA VAL A 123 7.94 17.75 -0.93
C VAL A 123 7.67 16.33 -1.44
N LEU A 124 7.97 15.29 -0.65
CA LEU A 124 7.69 13.90 -0.99
C LEU A 124 6.19 13.64 -1.24
N ILE A 125 5.32 14.13 -0.35
CA ILE A 125 3.86 14.01 -0.52
C ILE A 125 3.43 14.70 -1.81
N SER A 126 3.95 15.90 -2.09
CA SER A 126 3.66 16.63 -3.31
C SER A 126 4.13 15.88 -4.55
N ALA A 127 5.37 15.39 -4.57
CA ALA A 127 5.94 14.61 -5.67
C ALA A 127 5.12 13.34 -5.97
N ILE A 128 4.82 12.55 -4.93
CA ILE A 128 4.03 11.33 -5.08
C ILE A 128 2.59 11.65 -5.53
N SER A 129 2.03 12.79 -5.09
CA SER A 129 0.69 13.22 -5.51
C SER A 129 0.57 13.54 -7.01
N GLN A 130 1.68 13.94 -7.65
CA GLN A 130 1.76 14.26 -9.06
C GLN A 130 1.91 13.04 -9.96
N LEU A 131 2.27 11.87 -9.40
CA LEU A 131 2.35 10.63 -10.16
C LEU A 131 0.98 10.25 -10.76
N ARG A 132 0.99 9.58 -11.90
CA ARG A 132 -0.20 8.90 -12.42
C ARG A 132 -0.70 7.88 -11.40
N THR A 133 -2.01 7.73 -11.28
CA THR A 133 -2.61 6.83 -10.27
C THR A 133 -2.01 5.41 -10.33
N SER A 134 -1.80 4.88 -11.54
CA SER A 134 -1.26 3.52 -11.71
C SER A 134 0.22 3.37 -11.31
N GLU A 135 1.02 4.41 -11.44
CA GLU A 135 2.42 4.44 -11.04
C GLU A 135 2.53 4.61 -9.52
N ARG A 136 1.73 5.51 -8.96
CA ARG A 136 1.63 5.73 -7.53
C ARG A 136 1.19 4.48 -6.77
N GLU A 137 0.17 3.74 -7.26
CA GLU A 137 -0.29 2.52 -6.61
C GLU A 137 0.83 1.47 -6.51
N VAL A 138 1.57 1.26 -7.59
CA VAL A 138 2.70 0.33 -7.60
C VAL A 138 3.80 0.80 -6.65
N LEU A 139 4.15 2.10 -6.69
CA LEU A 139 5.18 2.68 -5.83
C LEU A 139 4.82 2.54 -4.35
N LEU A 140 3.59 2.93 -3.97
CA LEU A 140 3.16 2.90 -2.56
C LEU A 140 3.01 1.47 -2.04
N LEU A 141 2.51 0.54 -2.86
CA LEU A 141 2.39 -0.83 -2.44
C LEU A 141 3.78 -1.44 -2.18
N HIS A 142 4.72 -1.23 -3.09
CA HIS A 142 6.09 -1.72 -2.92
C HIS A 142 6.85 -1.02 -1.78
N ALA A 143 6.74 0.30 -1.64
CA ALA A 143 7.48 1.06 -0.63
C ALA A 143 6.94 0.92 0.80
N LEU A 144 5.67 0.57 0.97
CA LEU A 144 5.02 0.48 2.28
C LEU A 144 4.81 -0.95 2.76
N THR A 145 5.22 -1.94 1.95
CA THR A 145 5.06 -3.37 2.26
C THR A 145 6.33 -4.13 1.89
N ASP A 146 6.49 -5.34 2.42
CA ASP A 146 7.60 -6.24 2.11
C ASP A 146 7.29 -7.15 0.90
N LEU A 147 6.40 -6.71 0.01
CA LEU A 147 6.02 -7.49 -1.17
C LEU A 147 7.07 -7.40 -2.27
N THR A 148 7.46 -8.55 -2.79
CA THR A 148 8.29 -8.66 -4.00
C THR A 148 7.54 -8.13 -5.24
N TYR A 149 8.25 -7.85 -6.32
CA TYR A 149 7.62 -7.41 -7.59
C TYR A 149 6.59 -8.40 -8.11
N ARG A 150 6.81 -9.71 -7.90
CA ARG A 150 5.86 -10.76 -8.29
C ARG A 150 4.58 -10.68 -7.45
N GLU A 151 4.71 -10.48 -6.15
CA GLU A 151 3.59 -10.35 -5.23
C GLU A 151 2.81 -9.05 -5.49
N VAL A 152 3.51 -7.92 -5.74
CA VAL A 152 2.86 -6.66 -6.18
C VAL A 152 2.09 -6.85 -7.49
N ALA A 153 2.64 -7.64 -8.43
CA ALA A 153 1.97 -7.96 -9.69
C ALA A 153 0.68 -8.74 -9.44
N GLY A 154 0.72 -9.75 -8.55
CA GLY A 154 -0.45 -10.52 -8.12
C GLY A 154 -1.48 -9.64 -7.42
N ALA A 155 -1.07 -8.85 -6.42
CA ALA A 155 -1.93 -7.96 -5.65
C ALA A 155 -2.68 -6.94 -6.54
N LEU A 156 -2.03 -6.41 -7.56
CA LEU A 156 -2.63 -5.43 -8.48
C LEU A 156 -3.23 -6.06 -9.74
N SER A 157 -3.14 -7.39 -9.92
CA SER A 157 -3.60 -8.13 -11.11
C SER A 157 -3.01 -7.55 -12.40
N ILE A 158 -1.71 -7.29 -12.43
CA ILE A 158 -0.97 -6.76 -13.59
C ILE A 158 0.28 -7.61 -13.87
N PRO A 159 0.79 -7.64 -15.12
CA PRO A 159 2.04 -8.33 -15.43
C PRO A 159 3.24 -7.76 -14.66
N ILE A 160 4.18 -8.63 -14.25
CA ILE A 160 5.40 -8.19 -13.53
C ILE A 160 6.23 -7.17 -14.33
N GLY A 161 6.29 -7.27 -15.65
CA GLY A 161 6.93 -6.27 -16.51
C GLY A 161 6.26 -4.89 -16.42
N THR A 162 4.94 -4.86 -16.14
CA THR A 162 4.19 -3.63 -15.89
C THR A 162 4.54 -3.04 -14.53
N VAL A 163 4.75 -3.87 -13.50
CA VAL A 163 5.24 -3.41 -12.19
C VAL A 163 6.60 -2.73 -12.35
N ARG A 164 7.57 -3.41 -12.97
CA ARG A 164 8.92 -2.88 -13.22
C ARG A 164 8.89 -1.54 -13.96
N SER A 165 8.16 -1.46 -15.06
CA SER A 165 8.09 -0.25 -15.87
C SER A 165 7.38 0.92 -15.16
N ARG A 166 6.37 0.64 -14.32
CA ARG A 166 5.67 1.66 -13.52
C ARG A 166 6.54 2.15 -12.37
N LEU A 167 7.24 1.26 -11.66
CA LEU A 167 8.19 1.63 -10.61
C LEU A 167 9.32 2.50 -11.15
N SER A 168 9.94 2.10 -12.26
CA SER A 168 11.00 2.89 -12.90
C SER A 168 10.54 4.31 -13.27
N ARG A 169 9.34 4.44 -13.87
CA ARG A 169 8.79 5.77 -14.19
C ARG A 169 8.44 6.57 -12.94
N ALA A 170 7.83 5.95 -11.94
CA ALA A 170 7.47 6.61 -10.70
C ALA A 170 8.72 7.13 -9.97
N ARG A 171 9.75 6.31 -9.82
CA ARG A 171 11.01 6.69 -9.17
C ARG A 171 11.69 7.83 -9.91
N ARG A 172 11.80 7.75 -11.24
CA ARG A 172 12.38 8.83 -12.04
C ARG A 172 11.64 10.15 -11.83
N GLN A 173 10.32 10.15 -11.91
CA GLN A 173 9.52 11.37 -11.75
C GLN A 173 9.63 11.94 -10.34
N VAL A 174 9.60 11.10 -9.29
CA VAL A 174 9.80 11.56 -7.89
C VAL A 174 11.18 12.16 -7.72
N ARG A 175 12.22 11.53 -8.27
CA ARG A 175 13.59 12.04 -8.24
C ARG A 175 13.70 13.42 -8.90
N GLU A 176 13.15 13.59 -10.09
CA GLU A 176 13.14 14.86 -10.81
C GLU A 176 12.49 15.97 -9.97
N LEU A 177 11.35 15.68 -9.35
CA LEU A 177 10.63 16.62 -8.49
C LEU A 177 11.37 16.94 -7.18
N LEU A 178 12.11 15.99 -6.62
CA LEU A 178 12.96 16.21 -5.44
C LEU A 178 14.15 17.13 -5.77
N ILE A 179 14.79 16.93 -6.91
CA ILE A 179 15.89 17.79 -7.39
C ILE A 179 15.38 19.22 -7.62
N GLU A 180 14.25 19.37 -8.30
CA GLU A 180 13.62 20.68 -8.55
C GLU A 180 13.23 21.41 -7.25
N ALA A 181 12.87 20.64 -6.22
CA ALA A 181 12.54 21.17 -4.89
C ALA A 181 13.77 21.46 -4.01
N GLY A 182 14.99 21.21 -4.50
CA GLY A 182 16.24 21.51 -3.77
C GLY A 182 16.72 20.39 -2.84
N HIS A 183 16.28 19.14 -3.05
CA HIS A 183 16.67 17.96 -2.27
C HIS A 183 17.40 16.89 -3.11
N PRO A 184 18.54 17.23 -3.77
CA PRO A 184 19.24 16.26 -4.63
C PRO A 184 19.86 15.09 -3.85
N GLU A 185 20.22 15.27 -2.56
CA GLU A 185 20.74 14.23 -1.68
C GLU A 185 19.70 13.13 -1.45
N VAL A 186 18.44 13.50 -1.18
CA VAL A 186 17.33 12.55 -1.00
C VAL A 186 16.97 11.87 -2.31
N ALA A 187 17.05 12.60 -3.42
CA ALA A 187 16.83 12.05 -4.73
C ALA A 187 17.83 10.92 -5.06
N ALA A 188 19.08 11.03 -4.62
CA ALA A 188 20.11 10.01 -4.81
C ALA A 188 19.84 8.74 -3.97
N GLU A 189 19.40 8.89 -2.71
CA GLU A 189 19.03 7.76 -1.84
C GLU A 189 17.81 7.00 -2.38
N PHE A 190 16.86 7.72 -2.99
CA PHE A 190 15.67 7.14 -3.57
C PHE A 190 15.95 6.20 -4.76
N ASP A 191 17.08 6.37 -5.43
CA ASP A 191 17.54 5.53 -6.54
C ASP A 191 18.16 4.21 -6.05
N GLN A 192 18.92 4.25 -4.93
CA GLN A 192 19.62 3.08 -4.38
C GLN A 192 18.67 2.03 -3.77
N ALA A 193 17.56 2.47 -3.19
CA ALA A 193 16.53 1.58 -2.64
C ALA A 193 15.81 0.73 -3.71
N GLY A 194 16.08 0.94 -4.97
CA GLY A 194 15.44 0.31 -6.11
C GLY A 194 16.14 -0.89 -6.71
N ASP A 195 17.44 -1.03 -6.52
CA ASP A 195 18.24 -2.06 -7.16
C ASP A 195 18.33 -3.39 -6.37
N ALA A 196 17.99 -3.38 -5.09
CA ALA A 196 18.10 -4.55 -4.22
C ALA A 196 17.08 -5.66 -4.54
N ASP A 197 16.01 -5.36 -5.28
CA ASP A 197 14.86 -6.27 -5.49
C ASP A 197 14.72 -6.75 -6.97
N ALA A 198 15.74 -6.50 -7.79
CA ALA A 198 15.73 -6.83 -9.23
C ALA A 198 16.25 -8.26 -9.57
N GLY A 199 16.50 -9.10 -8.55
CA GLY A 199 16.98 -10.47 -8.67
C GLY A 199 15.85 -11.50 -8.78
#